data_ca1abb75c57929080cfbb9b7dc7f51a7
#
_entry.id   ca1abb75c57929080cfbb9b7dc7f51a7
#
_cell.length_a   1.000
_cell.length_b   1.000
_cell.length_c   1.000
_cell.angle_alpha   90.00
_cell.angle_beta   90.00
_cell.angle_gamma   90.00
#
_symmetry.space_group_name_H-M   'P 1'
#
loop_
_entity.id
_entity.type
_entity.pdbx_description
1 polymer ?
#
loop_
_entity_poly.entity_id
_entity_poly.type
_entity_poly.pdbx_seq_one_letter_code
_entity_poly.pdbx_strand_id
1 'polypeptide(L)'
;MPTILIISIIVSMSNLLIRTGINDVMISPFASLIRTPTLAYWIIGIVMMVISLFFWPSPAVALMGAVLLPVALRVGLPAIGVAIAMNLFGHGIALSGDFVIQGAPKLTADAAGIPVSDVVSASLPLVIIMGVVTTVTAFIFLRRDMKKRGAISMQLLRQLPKII
;
A
#
# COMPACT_ATOMS: atom_id res chain seq x y z
N MET A 1 -17.04 19.67 -6.64
CA MET A 1 -17.53 18.82 -7.75
C MET A 1 -16.46 18.00 -8.48
N PRO A 2 -15.20 18.46 -8.73
CA PRO A 2 -14.22 17.63 -9.46
C PRO A 2 -13.85 16.30 -8.76
N THR A 3 -13.81 16.28 -7.44
CA THR A 3 -13.44 15.08 -6.67
C THR A 3 -14.41 13.91 -6.88
N ILE A 4 -15.70 14.17 -6.90
CA ILE A 4 -16.74 13.15 -7.12
C ILE A 4 -16.61 12.56 -8.53
N LEU A 5 -16.36 13.40 -9.52
CA LEU A 5 -16.16 12.96 -10.90
C LEU A 5 -14.93 12.04 -11.02
N ILE A 6 -13.82 12.41 -10.40
CA ILE A 6 -12.59 11.62 -10.40
C ILE A 6 -12.84 10.26 -9.74
N ILE A 7 -13.49 10.24 -8.57
CA ILE A 7 -13.83 9.00 -7.86
C ILE A 7 -14.74 8.11 -8.73
N SER A 8 -15.76 8.69 -9.35
CA SER A 8 -16.69 7.96 -10.22
C SER A 8 -15.98 7.34 -11.42
N ILE A 9 -15.06 8.05 -12.05
CA ILE A 9 -14.26 7.55 -13.18
C ILE A 9 -13.37 6.38 -12.71
N ILE A 10 -12.68 6.52 -11.58
CA ILE A 10 -11.79 5.49 -11.03
C ILE A 10 -12.59 4.23 -10.68
N VAL A 11 -13.74 4.38 -10.03
CA VAL A 11 -14.63 3.25 -9.67
C VAL A 11 -15.17 2.57 -10.94
N SER A 12 -15.59 3.35 -11.94
CA SER A 12 -16.09 2.81 -13.21
C SER A 12 -14.99 2.06 -13.96
N MET A 13 -13.76 2.59 -14.00
CA MET A 13 -12.61 1.94 -14.59
C MET A 13 -12.24 0.64 -13.86
N SER A 14 -12.25 0.66 -12.52
CA SER A 14 -12.02 -0.54 -11.69
C SER A 14 -13.06 -1.64 -11.99
N ASN A 15 -14.34 -1.28 -12.05
CA ASN A 15 -15.42 -2.21 -12.39
C ASN A 15 -15.27 -2.78 -13.81
N LEU A 16 -14.84 -1.97 -14.76
CA LEU A 16 -14.59 -2.40 -16.14
C LEU A 16 -13.45 -3.42 -16.19
N LEU A 17 -12.33 -3.14 -15.52
CA LEU A 17 -11.18 -4.05 -15.42
C LEU A 17 -11.55 -5.41 -14.81
N ILE A 18 -12.41 -5.40 -13.79
CA ILE A 18 -12.91 -6.64 -13.17
C ILE A 18 -13.81 -7.42 -14.16
N ARG A 19 -14.73 -6.73 -14.83
CA ARG A 19 -15.69 -7.37 -15.76
C ARG A 19 -15.03 -7.90 -17.04
N THR A 20 -13.98 -7.26 -17.53
CA THR A 20 -13.26 -7.67 -18.75
C THR A 20 -12.24 -8.77 -18.50
N GLY A 21 -11.96 -9.14 -17.25
CA GLY A 21 -10.93 -10.12 -16.91
C GLY A 21 -9.49 -9.61 -17.14
N ILE A 22 -9.30 -8.36 -17.55
CA ILE A 22 -7.98 -7.76 -17.74
C ILE A 22 -7.20 -7.77 -16.42
N ASN A 23 -7.90 -7.67 -15.28
CA ASN A 23 -7.29 -7.83 -13.97
C ASN A 23 -6.50 -9.12 -13.82
N ASP A 24 -6.98 -10.26 -14.36
CA ASP A 24 -6.28 -11.54 -14.25
C ASP A 24 -4.97 -11.55 -15.06
N VAL A 25 -4.94 -10.86 -16.18
CA VAL A 25 -3.72 -10.69 -17.00
C VAL A 25 -2.73 -9.76 -16.29
N MET A 26 -3.19 -8.65 -15.74
CA MET A 26 -2.36 -7.70 -14.98
C MET A 26 -1.84 -8.30 -13.67
N ILE A 27 -2.61 -9.18 -13.05
CA ILE A 27 -2.27 -9.88 -11.80
C ILE A 27 -1.22 -10.96 -12.03
N SER A 28 -1.22 -11.60 -13.21
CA SER A 28 -0.38 -12.78 -13.52
C SER A 28 1.10 -12.60 -13.13
N PRO A 29 1.83 -11.53 -13.50
CA PRO A 29 3.23 -11.36 -13.13
C PRO A 29 3.42 -11.20 -11.62
N PHE A 30 2.50 -10.52 -10.94
CA PHE A 30 2.57 -10.32 -9.48
C PHE A 30 2.16 -11.59 -8.72
N ALA A 31 1.21 -12.37 -9.25
CA ALA A 31 0.77 -13.62 -8.64
C ALA A 31 1.90 -14.66 -8.57
N SER A 32 2.79 -14.68 -9.53
CA SER A 32 3.96 -15.57 -9.52
C SER A 32 4.99 -15.17 -8.46
N LEU A 33 5.10 -13.89 -8.16
CA LEU A 33 6.07 -13.32 -7.22
C LEU A 33 5.53 -13.33 -5.77
N ILE A 34 4.22 -13.13 -5.60
CA ILE A 34 3.56 -13.05 -4.29
C ILE A 34 3.10 -14.45 -3.88
N ARG A 35 3.92 -15.15 -3.10
CA ARG A 35 3.63 -16.53 -2.62
C ARG A 35 3.27 -16.61 -1.14
N THR A 36 3.56 -15.61 -0.35
CA THR A 36 3.32 -15.59 1.09
C THR A 36 2.74 -14.26 1.55
N PRO A 37 1.99 -14.21 2.66
CA PRO A 37 1.46 -12.95 3.20
C PRO A 37 2.56 -11.91 3.48
N THR A 38 3.72 -12.38 3.93
CA THR A 38 4.89 -11.52 4.21
C THR A 38 5.42 -10.88 2.94
N LEU A 39 5.62 -11.68 1.88
CA LEU A 39 6.05 -11.16 0.57
C LEU A 39 5.01 -10.21 -0.02
N ALA A 40 3.72 -10.53 0.12
CA ALA A 40 2.64 -9.65 -0.32
C ALA A 40 2.75 -8.26 0.30
N TYR A 41 2.92 -8.17 1.62
CA TYR A 41 3.04 -6.89 2.32
C TYR A 41 4.18 -6.02 1.78
N TRP A 42 5.38 -6.61 1.67
CA TRP A 42 6.57 -5.86 1.24
C TRP A 42 6.55 -5.52 -0.26
N ILE A 43 6.13 -6.45 -1.12
CA ILE A 43 6.05 -6.20 -2.57
C ILE A 43 5.02 -5.13 -2.87
N ILE A 44 3.82 -5.21 -2.29
CA ILE A 44 2.77 -4.21 -2.46
C ILE A 44 3.25 -2.84 -1.98
N GLY A 45 3.88 -2.80 -0.81
CA GLY A 45 4.45 -1.57 -0.26
C GLY A 45 5.50 -0.96 -1.17
N ILE A 46 6.50 -1.73 -1.61
CA ILE A 46 7.57 -1.24 -2.48
C ILE A 46 7.03 -0.77 -3.84
N VAL A 47 6.15 -1.55 -4.46
CA VAL A 47 5.52 -1.15 -5.73
C VAL A 47 4.76 0.16 -5.57
N MET A 48 3.98 0.27 -4.48
CA MET A 48 3.24 1.49 -4.19
C MET A 48 4.15 2.67 -3.91
N MET A 49 5.27 2.46 -3.20
CA MET A 49 6.29 3.48 -2.95
C MET A 49 6.91 3.99 -4.25
N VAL A 50 7.35 3.09 -5.13
CA VAL A 50 7.95 3.45 -6.42
C VAL A 50 6.98 4.26 -7.28
N ILE A 51 5.73 3.82 -7.40
CA ILE A 51 4.71 4.56 -8.16
C ILE A 51 4.46 5.93 -7.53
N SER A 52 4.39 6.01 -6.21
CA SER A 52 4.09 7.25 -5.49
C SER A 52 5.22 8.26 -5.48
N LEU A 53 6.45 7.86 -5.80
CA LEU A 53 7.57 8.80 -6.03
C LEU A 53 7.39 9.62 -7.32
N PHE A 54 6.75 9.04 -8.34
CA PHE A 54 6.59 9.69 -9.64
C PHE A 54 5.17 10.24 -9.87
N PHE A 55 4.18 9.66 -9.19
CA PHE A 55 2.77 10.03 -9.33
C PHE A 55 2.17 10.25 -7.94
N TRP A 56 1.23 11.15 -7.81
CA TRP A 56 0.52 11.31 -6.55
C TRP A 56 -0.18 10.00 -6.17
N PRO A 57 -0.03 9.56 -4.88
CA PRO A 57 -0.46 8.23 -4.46
C PRO A 57 -1.98 8.04 -4.50
N SER A 58 -2.78 9.09 -4.36
CA SER A 58 -4.23 8.96 -4.25
C SER A 58 -4.91 8.26 -5.44
N PRO A 59 -4.61 8.60 -6.72
CA PRO A 59 -5.13 7.83 -7.85
C PRO A 59 -4.52 6.42 -7.94
N ALA A 60 -3.23 6.30 -7.61
CA ALA A 60 -2.51 5.03 -7.68
C ALA A 60 -3.05 4.00 -6.68
N VAL A 61 -3.46 4.42 -5.47
CA VAL A 61 -4.05 3.52 -4.44
C VAL A 61 -5.29 2.81 -4.97
N ALA A 62 -6.20 3.53 -5.62
CA ALA A 62 -7.43 2.93 -6.12
C ALA A 62 -7.15 1.90 -7.23
N LEU A 63 -6.26 2.23 -8.17
CA LEU A 63 -5.90 1.34 -9.28
C LEU A 63 -5.11 0.13 -8.79
N MET A 64 -4.05 0.36 -8.03
CA MET A 64 -3.21 -0.73 -7.49
C MET A 64 -3.96 -1.59 -6.48
N GLY A 65 -4.87 -0.98 -5.70
CA GLY A 65 -5.75 -1.71 -4.81
C GLY A 65 -6.65 -2.70 -5.54
N ALA A 66 -7.24 -2.29 -6.65
CA ALA A 66 -8.08 -3.17 -7.48
C ALA A 66 -7.29 -4.38 -8.03
N VAL A 67 -6.01 -4.17 -8.39
CA VAL A 67 -5.15 -5.22 -8.96
C VAL A 67 -4.52 -6.10 -7.88
N LEU A 68 -3.94 -5.51 -6.84
CA LEU A 68 -3.11 -6.24 -5.87
C LEU A 68 -3.89 -6.84 -4.70
N LEU A 69 -5.06 -6.29 -4.35
CA LEU A 69 -5.88 -6.81 -3.26
C LEU A 69 -6.32 -8.27 -3.48
N PRO A 70 -6.84 -8.68 -4.65
CA PRO A 70 -7.22 -10.08 -4.87
C PRO A 70 -6.03 -11.04 -4.73
N VAL A 71 -4.84 -10.65 -5.19
CA VAL A 71 -3.61 -11.46 -5.07
C VAL A 71 -3.22 -11.62 -3.61
N ALA A 72 -3.22 -10.53 -2.86
CA ALA A 72 -2.88 -10.53 -1.45
C ALA A 72 -3.82 -11.40 -0.61
N LEU A 73 -5.12 -11.33 -0.87
CA LEU A 73 -6.13 -12.15 -0.20
C LEU A 73 -5.93 -13.64 -0.47
N ARG A 74 -5.59 -14.02 -1.72
CA ARG A 74 -5.32 -15.43 -2.10
C ARG A 74 -4.16 -16.04 -1.30
N VAL A 75 -3.14 -15.26 -0.97
CA VAL A 75 -1.98 -15.74 -0.17
C VAL A 75 -2.18 -15.57 1.34
N GLY A 76 -3.36 -15.11 1.78
CA GLY A 76 -3.73 -14.99 3.19
C GLY A 76 -3.34 -13.67 3.86
N LEU A 77 -2.95 -12.64 3.10
CA LEU A 77 -2.80 -11.29 3.64
C LEU A 77 -4.19 -10.64 3.75
N PRO A 78 -4.65 -10.21 4.95
CA PRO A 78 -5.95 -9.58 5.09
C PRO A 78 -6.00 -8.21 4.38
N ALA A 79 -7.19 -7.77 3.96
CA ALA A 79 -7.38 -6.49 3.27
C ALA A 79 -6.80 -5.29 4.03
N ILE A 80 -6.91 -5.31 5.36
CA ILE A 80 -6.30 -4.28 6.21
C ILE A 80 -4.78 -4.24 6.07
N GLY A 81 -4.12 -5.40 5.88
CA GLY A 81 -2.68 -5.49 5.66
C GLY A 81 -2.26 -4.86 4.34
N VAL A 82 -3.07 -5.04 3.29
CA VAL A 82 -2.86 -4.38 1.99
C VAL A 82 -3.01 -2.87 2.13
N ALA A 83 -4.07 -2.41 2.78
CA ALA A 83 -4.31 -0.99 3.01
C ALA A 83 -3.18 -0.32 3.83
N ILE A 84 -2.68 -1.00 4.86
CA ILE A 84 -1.54 -0.53 5.66
C ILE A 84 -0.28 -0.43 4.80
N ALA A 85 0.04 -1.46 4.01
CA ALA A 85 1.21 -1.45 3.13
C ALA A 85 1.13 -0.29 2.14
N MET A 86 0.02 -0.16 1.41
CA MET A 86 -0.15 0.90 0.41
C MET A 86 -0.08 2.30 1.03
N ASN A 87 -0.69 2.49 2.20
CA ASN A 87 -0.70 3.79 2.86
C ASN A 87 0.68 4.17 3.42
N LEU A 88 1.33 3.27 4.16
CA LEU A 88 2.63 3.59 4.79
C LEU A 88 3.73 3.82 3.77
N PHE A 89 3.79 3.03 2.72
CA PHE A 89 4.82 3.17 1.69
C PHE A 89 4.50 4.31 0.71
N GLY A 90 3.24 4.45 0.28
CA GLY A 90 2.83 5.47 -0.67
C GLY A 90 2.68 6.86 -0.05
N HIS A 91 1.77 7.00 0.91
CA HIS A 91 1.53 8.31 1.57
C HIS A 91 2.54 8.58 2.69
N GLY A 92 2.95 7.54 3.41
CA GLY A 92 3.92 7.70 4.51
C GLY A 92 5.32 8.04 3.99
N ILE A 93 5.97 7.15 3.27
CA ILE A 93 7.39 7.32 2.88
C ILE A 93 7.51 8.19 1.63
N ALA A 94 6.85 7.79 0.53
CA ALA A 94 7.06 8.45 -0.76
C ALA A 94 6.53 9.89 -0.77
N LEU A 95 5.31 10.13 -0.28
CA LEU A 95 4.71 11.46 -0.27
C LEU A 95 5.34 12.38 0.79
N SER A 96 5.68 11.86 1.99
CA SER A 96 6.32 12.67 3.03
C SER A 96 7.72 13.12 2.65
N GLY A 97 8.43 12.31 1.86
CA GLY A 97 9.74 12.68 1.33
C GLY A 97 9.66 13.65 0.17
N ASP A 98 8.68 13.44 -0.71
CA ASP A 98 8.44 14.22 -1.95
C ASP A 98 9.74 14.54 -2.72
N PHE A 99 10.67 13.56 -2.73
CA PHE A 99 12.05 13.78 -3.24
C PHE A 99 12.12 13.93 -4.76
N VAL A 100 11.13 13.44 -5.49
CA VAL A 100 11.13 13.45 -6.97
C VAL A 100 10.29 14.59 -7.51
N ILE A 101 9.05 14.75 -7.04
CA ILE A 101 8.13 15.81 -7.49
C ILE A 101 8.52 17.15 -6.89
N GLN A 102 8.98 17.15 -5.62
CA GLN A 102 9.48 18.31 -4.87
C GLN A 102 8.47 19.46 -4.73
N GLY A 103 7.17 19.16 -4.70
CA GLY A 103 6.13 20.17 -4.52
C GLY A 103 6.20 20.83 -3.14
N ALA A 104 6.16 20.04 -2.08
CA ALA A 104 6.25 20.52 -0.70
C ALA A 104 7.65 21.04 -0.33
N PRO A 105 8.76 20.37 -0.65
CA PRO A 105 10.11 20.88 -0.42
C PRO A 105 10.37 22.23 -1.09
N LYS A 106 9.89 22.41 -2.33
CA LYS A 106 10.03 23.66 -3.05
C LYS A 106 9.29 24.82 -2.35
N LEU A 107 8.05 24.61 -1.94
CA LEU A 107 7.29 25.63 -1.22
C LEU A 107 7.97 26.04 0.09
N THR A 108 8.51 25.07 0.82
CA THR A 108 9.26 25.31 2.06
C THR A 108 10.55 26.10 1.81
N ALA A 109 11.30 25.70 0.78
CA ALA A 109 12.54 26.36 0.38
C ALA A 109 12.31 27.81 -0.05
N ASP A 110 11.29 28.04 -0.88
CA ASP A 110 10.92 29.39 -1.35
C ASP A 110 10.50 30.29 -0.16
N ALA A 111 9.74 29.74 0.79
CA ALA A 111 9.33 30.48 1.99
C ALA A 111 10.49 30.82 2.94
N ALA A 112 11.46 29.92 3.03
CA ALA A 112 12.64 30.09 3.90
C ALA A 112 13.81 30.82 3.23
N GLY A 113 13.75 31.04 1.91
CA GLY A 113 14.84 31.67 1.16
C GLY A 113 16.10 30.81 1.05
N ILE A 114 15.96 29.48 1.05
CA ILE A 114 17.08 28.51 0.97
C ILE A 114 16.93 27.62 -0.27
N PRO A 115 18.01 26.94 -0.72
CA PRO A 115 17.94 25.98 -1.80
C PRO A 115 17.03 24.77 -1.48
N VAL A 116 16.30 24.27 -2.46
CA VAL A 116 15.45 23.07 -2.30
C VAL A 116 16.27 21.83 -1.88
N SER A 117 17.51 21.72 -2.38
CA SER A 117 18.43 20.65 -2.02
C SER A 117 18.70 20.56 -0.52
N ASP A 118 18.74 21.70 0.18
CA ASP A 118 19.01 21.74 1.61
C ASP A 118 17.82 21.22 2.41
N VAL A 119 16.59 21.57 2.00
CA VAL A 119 15.36 21.03 2.58
C VAL A 119 15.27 19.52 2.38
N VAL A 120 15.55 19.05 1.16
CA VAL A 120 15.52 17.61 0.82
C VAL A 120 16.57 16.85 1.61
N SER A 121 17.81 17.33 1.65
CA SER A 121 18.89 16.67 2.37
C SER A 121 18.69 16.61 3.87
N ALA A 122 18.12 17.65 4.46
CA ALA A 122 17.78 17.70 5.88
C ALA A 122 16.61 16.76 6.25
N SER A 123 15.64 16.59 5.35
CA SER A 123 14.47 15.70 5.58
C SER A 123 14.75 14.22 5.32
N LEU A 124 15.73 13.91 4.48
CA LEU A 124 16.03 12.53 4.05
C LEU A 124 16.27 11.56 5.22
N PRO A 125 17.15 11.83 6.20
CA PRO A 125 17.38 10.91 7.32
C PRO A 125 16.12 10.68 8.16
N LEU A 126 15.31 11.72 8.36
CA LEU A 126 14.08 11.64 9.12
C LEU A 126 13.06 10.73 8.42
N VAL A 127 12.86 10.90 7.11
CA VAL A 127 11.92 10.09 6.31
C VAL A 127 12.36 8.63 6.29
N ILE A 128 13.66 8.35 6.17
CA ILE A 128 14.17 6.98 6.19
C ILE A 128 13.94 6.33 7.55
N ILE A 129 14.35 6.98 8.64
CA ILE A 129 14.21 6.43 9.99
C ILE A 129 12.73 6.19 10.31
N MET A 130 11.89 7.20 10.11
CA MET A 130 10.44 7.09 10.38
C MET A 130 9.79 6.05 9.46
N GLY A 131 10.16 5.99 8.19
CA GLY A 131 9.67 5.00 7.24
C GLY A 131 10.00 3.58 7.66
N VAL A 132 11.23 3.29 8.03
CA VAL A 132 11.66 1.96 8.50
C VAL A 132 10.95 1.61 9.81
N VAL A 133 10.96 2.49 10.79
CA VAL A 133 10.34 2.24 12.09
C VAL A 133 8.83 1.98 11.95
N THR A 134 8.11 2.79 11.19
CA THR A 134 6.66 2.64 11.05
C THR A 134 6.27 1.41 10.25
N THR A 135 6.95 1.13 9.14
CA THR A 135 6.63 -0.04 8.28
C THR A 135 6.95 -1.36 8.98
N VAL A 136 8.08 -1.45 9.68
CA VAL A 136 8.47 -2.65 10.45
C VAL A 136 7.53 -2.85 11.64
N THR A 137 7.23 -1.80 12.38
CA THR A 137 6.31 -1.86 13.52
C THR A 137 4.92 -2.31 13.08
N ALA A 138 4.38 -1.70 12.03
CA ALA A 138 3.08 -2.07 11.47
C ALA A 138 3.06 -3.53 11.00
N PHE A 139 4.14 -3.99 10.36
CA PHE A 139 4.28 -5.38 9.94
C PHE A 139 4.29 -6.35 11.13
N ILE A 140 4.99 -6.02 12.22
CA ILE A 140 5.02 -6.85 13.43
C ILE A 140 3.62 -6.95 14.05
N PHE A 141 2.90 -5.83 14.18
CA PHE A 141 1.53 -5.84 14.69
C PHE A 141 0.59 -6.63 13.78
N LEU A 142 0.68 -6.44 12.47
CA LEU A 142 -0.11 -7.18 11.49
C LEU A 142 0.14 -8.70 11.61
N ARG A 143 1.39 -9.13 11.70
CA ARG A 143 1.74 -10.55 11.91
C ARG A 143 1.16 -11.11 13.20
N ARG A 144 1.22 -10.35 14.29
CA ARG A 144 0.64 -10.77 15.57
C ARG A 144 -0.87 -10.93 15.47
N ASP A 145 -1.54 -10.00 14.80
CA ASP A 145 -3.00 -10.05 14.63
C ASP A 145 -3.43 -11.23 13.74
N MET A 146 -2.73 -11.46 12.64
CA MET A 146 -2.96 -12.63 11.78
C MET A 146 -2.80 -13.95 12.54
N LYS A 147 -1.76 -14.07 13.38
CA LYS A 147 -1.54 -15.26 14.23
C LYS A 147 -2.66 -15.46 15.23
N LYS A 148 -3.14 -14.40 15.88
CA LYS A 148 -4.28 -14.46 16.83
C LYS A 148 -5.56 -14.91 16.13
N ARG A 149 -5.88 -14.34 14.97
CA ARG A 149 -7.07 -14.71 14.18
C ARG A 149 -7.02 -16.18 13.73
N GLY A 150 -5.87 -16.66 13.30
CA GLY A 150 -5.69 -18.06 12.96
C GLY A 150 -5.90 -19.00 14.16
N ALA A 151 -5.42 -18.65 15.33
CA ALA A 151 -5.60 -19.43 16.56
C ALA A 151 -7.08 -19.48 16.98
N ILE A 152 -7.79 -18.35 16.91
CA ILE A 152 -9.23 -18.28 17.24
C ILE A 152 -10.05 -19.12 16.26
N SER A 153 -9.76 -19.03 14.94
CA SER A 153 -10.43 -19.84 13.93
C SER A 153 -10.25 -21.34 14.16
N MET A 154 -9.04 -21.78 14.50
CA MET A 154 -8.76 -23.18 14.83
C MET A 154 -9.49 -23.63 16.10
N GLN A 155 -9.62 -22.77 17.09
CA GLN A 155 -10.32 -23.05 18.33
C GLN A 155 -11.82 -23.22 18.11
N LEU A 156 -12.43 -22.33 17.29
CA LEU A 156 -13.83 -22.42 16.90
C LEU A 156 -14.11 -23.72 16.11
N LEU A 157 -13.24 -24.08 15.16
CA LEU A 157 -13.38 -25.32 14.38
C LEU A 157 -13.32 -26.57 15.26
N ARG A 158 -12.53 -26.57 16.36
CA ARG A 158 -12.49 -27.67 17.31
C ARG A 158 -13.74 -27.81 18.18
N GLN A 159 -14.48 -26.72 18.34
CA GLN A 159 -15.73 -26.68 19.14
C GLN A 159 -16.98 -27.05 18.34
N LEU A 160 -16.89 -27.05 16.99
CA LEU A 160 -17.98 -27.51 16.16
C LEU A 160 -18.23 -29.01 16.42
N PRO A 161 -19.48 -29.44 16.70
CA PRO A 161 -19.79 -30.84 16.81
C PRO A 161 -19.42 -31.53 15.50
N LYS A 162 -18.76 -32.70 15.60
CA LYS A 162 -18.53 -33.58 14.47
C LYS A 162 -19.90 -34.03 13.94
N ILE A 163 -20.48 -33.25 13.01
CA ILE A 163 -21.64 -33.68 12.26
C ILE A 163 -21.11 -34.67 11.24
N ILE A 164 -21.25 -35.95 11.60
CA ILE A 164 -21.08 -37.09 10.68
C ILE A 164 -22.29 -37.22 9.83
#